data_7bd4a3ec6bcac1f57332e5ebbddcec4a
#
_entry.id   7bd4a3ec6bcac1f57332e5ebbddcec4a
#
_cell.length_a   1.000
_cell.length_b   1.000
_cell.length_c   1.000
_cell.angle_alpha   90.00
_cell.angle_beta   90.00
_cell.angle_gamma   90.00
#
_symmetry.space_group_name_H-M   'P 1'
#
loop_
_entity.id
_entity.type
_entity.pdbx_description
1 polymer ?
#
loop_
_entity_poly.entity_id
_entity_poly.type
_entity_poly.pdbx_seq_one_letter_code
_entity_poly.pdbx_strand_id
1 'polypeptide(L)'
;MQTWEAITSRRNVRSFDGRAIAATDLDRILEAGRRAPSSQNWQPWDFILVTQQETLRELAKVWRGAGHVAESAATIVVVGPAADNEFHRAQFDLGQATMAMTLAAADVGIGSCHAGVADIQLARELLGFPEDRDWVFLISLGYPAGRPLAPIQTPKRRPFDEVVHRDHWAAP
;
A
#
# COMPACT_ATOMS: atom_id res chain seq x y z
N MET A 1 -11.20 2.92 -15.24
CA MET A 1 -10.75 4.33 -15.03
C MET A 1 -9.54 4.58 -15.93
N GLN A 2 -9.32 5.81 -16.41
CA GLN A 2 -8.09 6.15 -17.13
C GLN A 2 -6.93 6.26 -16.14
N THR A 3 -5.68 5.99 -16.58
CA THR A 3 -4.51 6.01 -15.68
C THR A 3 -4.37 7.33 -14.91
N TRP A 4 -4.54 8.47 -15.62
CA TRP A 4 -4.47 9.78 -14.99
C TRP A 4 -5.59 10.00 -13.95
N GLU A 5 -6.77 9.50 -14.24
CA GLU A 5 -7.90 9.55 -13.31
C GLU A 5 -7.63 8.71 -12.05
N ALA A 6 -7.04 7.51 -12.18
CA ALA A 6 -6.65 6.69 -11.04
C ALA A 6 -5.61 7.41 -10.16
N ILE A 7 -4.58 8.01 -10.78
CA ILE A 7 -3.54 8.77 -10.08
C ILE A 7 -4.14 9.95 -9.30
N THR A 8 -5.06 10.70 -9.92
CA THR A 8 -5.64 11.91 -9.32
C THR A 8 -6.75 11.62 -8.32
N SER A 9 -7.41 10.46 -8.41
CA SER A 9 -8.48 10.02 -7.50
C SER A 9 -7.97 9.30 -6.26
N ARG A 10 -6.80 8.63 -6.36
CA ARG A 10 -6.23 7.88 -5.24
C ARG A 10 -5.93 8.79 -4.06
N ARG A 11 -6.45 8.43 -2.92
CA ARG A 11 -6.19 9.07 -1.62
C ARG A 11 -6.14 8.03 -0.51
N ASN A 12 -5.56 8.38 0.62
CA ASN A 12 -5.62 7.53 1.80
C ASN A 12 -7.06 7.51 2.35
N VAL A 13 -7.64 6.32 2.44
CA VAL A 13 -8.97 6.04 3.00
C VAL A 13 -8.78 5.24 4.28
N ARG A 14 -9.28 5.74 5.40
CA ARG A 14 -9.14 5.12 6.73
C ARG A 14 -10.47 4.74 7.38
N SER A 15 -11.58 5.00 6.69
CA SER A 15 -12.92 4.60 7.12
C SER A 15 -13.61 3.90 5.96
N PHE A 16 -14.06 2.69 6.20
CA PHE A 16 -14.61 1.78 5.20
C PHE A 16 -16.08 1.47 5.51
N ASP A 17 -16.86 1.14 4.49
CA ASP A 17 -18.30 0.91 4.61
C ASP A 17 -18.69 -0.53 5.00
N GLY A 18 -17.69 -1.38 5.21
CA GLY A 18 -17.87 -2.78 5.61
C GLY A 18 -18.23 -3.75 4.48
N ARG A 19 -18.36 -3.30 3.24
CA ARG A 19 -18.58 -4.19 2.09
C ARG A 19 -17.38 -5.10 1.87
N ALA A 20 -17.62 -6.38 1.62
CA ALA A 20 -16.59 -7.29 1.18
C ALA A 20 -16.07 -6.91 -0.22
N ILE A 21 -14.78 -7.11 -0.45
CA ILE A 21 -14.18 -6.97 -1.76
C ILE A 21 -14.26 -8.31 -2.48
N ALA A 22 -14.65 -8.30 -3.76
CA ALA A 22 -14.68 -9.50 -4.56
C ALA A 22 -13.28 -10.12 -4.70
N ALA A 23 -13.16 -11.44 -4.67
CA ALA A 23 -11.88 -12.14 -4.79
C ALA A 23 -11.16 -11.76 -6.08
N THR A 24 -11.88 -11.62 -7.19
CA THR A 24 -11.33 -11.19 -8.49
C THR A 24 -10.70 -9.82 -8.45
N ASP A 25 -11.24 -8.88 -7.64
CA ASP A 25 -10.64 -7.55 -7.48
C ASP A 25 -9.40 -7.61 -6.59
N LEU A 26 -9.41 -8.43 -5.52
CA LEU A 26 -8.23 -8.68 -4.70
C LEU A 26 -7.10 -9.31 -5.51
N ASP A 27 -7.40 -10.33 -6.32
CA ASP A 27 -6.43 -10.97 -7.20
C ASP A 27 -5.85 -9.98 -8.24
N ARG A 28 -6.69 -9.11 -8.80
CA ARG A 28 -6.24 -8.05 -9.72
C ARG A 28 -5.30 -7.06 -9.04
N ILE A 29 -5.59 -6.67 -7.81
CA ILE A 29 -4.74 -5.77 -7.03
C ILE A 29 -3.39 -6.42 -6.73
N LEU A 30 -3.39 -7.68 -6.28
CA LEU A 30 -2.17 -8.44 -6.02
C LEU A 30 -1.34 -8.65 -7.29
N GLU A 31 -1.99 -8.96 -8.41
CA GLU A 31 -1.33 -9.10 -9.71
C GLU A 31 -0.68 -7.79 -10.18
N ALA A 32 -1.28 -6.64 -9.89
CA ALA A 32 -0.67 -5.34 -10.19
C ALA A 32 0.64 -5.15 -9.40
N GLY A 33 0.67 -5.56 -8.12
CA GLY A 33 1.89 -5.55 -7.31
C GLY A 33 2.96 -6.50 -7.84
N ARG A 34 2.55 -7.73 -8.17
CA ARG A 34 3.46 -8.76 -8.73
C ARG A 34 4.11 -8.34 -10.07
N ARG A 35 3.42 -7.52 -10.85
CA ARG A 35 3.91 -7.00 -12.15
C ARG A 35 4.73 -5.74 -12.04
N ALA A 36 4.92 -5.19 -10.86
CA ALA A 36 5.74 -4.00 -10.71
C ALA A 36 7.18 -4.25 -11.21
N PRO A 37 7.85 -3.24 -11.76
CA PRO A 37 9.25 -3.38 -12.11
C PRO A 37 10.11 -3.48 -10.84
N SER A 38 11.23 -4.17 -10.96
CA SER A 38 12.25 -4.20 -9.90
C SER A 38 13.65 -4.18 -10.47
N SER A 39 14.59 -3.76 -9.67
CA SER A 39 16.01 -3.67 -10.00
C SER A 39 16.52 -5.04 -10.45
N GLN A 40 17.04 -5.16 -11.68
CA GLN A 40 17.51 -6.43 -12.25
C GLN A 40 16.48 -7.57 -12.20
N ASN A 41 15.18 -7.25 -12.14
CA ASN A 41 14.09 -8.21 -11.96
C ASN A 41 14.20 -9.04 -10.67
N TRP A 42 14.75 -8.46 -9.63
CA TRP A 42 14.96 -9.13 -8.33
C TRP A 42 13.67 -9.53 -7.62
N GLN A 43 12.59 -8.74 -7.75
CA GLN A 43 11.26 -9.00 -7.19
C GLN A 43 11.32 -9.26 -5.66
N PRO A 44 11.79 -8.27 -4.86
CA PRO A 44 12.10 -8.46 -3.43
C PRO A 44 10.86 -8.48 -2.52
N TRP A 45 9.71 -8.87 -3.02
CA TRP A 45 8.43 -8.82 -2.33
C TRP A 45 7.78 -10.17 -2.19
N ASP A 46 7.13 -10.36 -1.05
CA ASP A 46 6.07 -11.32 -0.84
C ASP A 46 4.81 -10.58 -0.38
N PHE A 47 3.63 -11.10 -0.71
CA PHE A 47 2.36 -10.50 -0.34
C PHE A 47 1.53 -11.48 0.46
N ILE A 48 1.07 -11.08 1.65
CA ILE A 48 0.13 -11.85 2.45
C ILE A 48 -1.20 -11.12 2.42
N LEU A 49 -2.24 -11.76 1.88
CA LEU A 49 -3.61 -11.24 1.89
C LEU A 49 -4.33 -11.68 3.16
N VAL A 50 -4.74 -10.72 3.97
CA VAL A 50 -5.51 -10.95 5.19
C VAL A 50 -6.93 -10.47 4.99
N THR A 51 -7.90 -11.37 5.14
CA THR A 51 -9.36 -11.09 5.05
C THR A 51 -10.12 -11.53 6.30
N GLN A 52 -9.46 -12.29 7.20
CA GLN A 52 -10.08 -12.73 8.44
C GLN A 52 -10.17 -11.56 9.42
N GLN A 53 -11.40 -11.21 9.82
CA GLN A 53 -11.65 -10.02 10.63
C GLN A 53 -10.96 -10.06 11.99
N GLU A 54 -10.79 -11.23 12.59
CA GLU A 54 -10.06 -11.41 13.84
C GLU A 54 -8.57 -11.07 13.65
N THR A 55 -7.95 -11.61 12.60
CA THR A 55 -6.56 -11.32 12.25
C THR A 55 -6.34 -9.84 11.92
N LEU A 56 -7.29 -9.20 11.23
CA LEU A 56 -7.22 -7.76 10.94
C LEU A 56 -7.24 -6.90 12.22
N ARG A 57 -8.06 -7.29 13.23
CA ARG A 57 -8.10 -6.60 14.52
C ARG A 57 -6.80 -6.74 15.29
N GLU A 58 -6.20 -7.92 15.30
CA GLU A 58 -4.89 -8.13 15.94
C GLU A 58 -3.78 -7.40 15.18
N LEU A 59 -3.79 -7.47 13.86
CA LEU A 59 -2.81 -6.80 13.00
C LEU A 59 -2.86 -5.26 13.15
N ALA A 60 -4.02 -4.69 13.48
CA ALA A 60 -4.13 -3.25 13.76
C ALA A 60 -3.31 -2.80 14.98
N LYS A 61 -2.89 -3.72 15.87
CA LYS A 61 -2.13 -3.43 17.09
C LYS A 61 -0.63 -3.27 16.83
N VAL A 62 -0.11 -3.71 15.68
CA VAL A 62 1.32 -3.67 15.36
C VAL A 62 1.91 -2.25 15.31
N TRP A 63 1.05 -1.25 15.21
CA TRP A 63 1.44 0.16 15.27
C TRP A 63 0.24 1.06 15.59
N ARG A 64 0.48 2.09 16.42
CA ARG A 64 -0.55 3.08 16.81
C ARG A 64 -1.27 3.75 15.62
N GLY A 65 -0.64 3.83 14.45
CA GLY A 65 -1.20 4.41 13.23
C GLY A 65 -1.96 3.40 12.36
N ALA A 66 -2.00 2.12 12.74
CA ALA A 66 -2.62 1.04 11.95
C ALA A 66 -4.09 0.78 12.31
N GLY A 67 -4.73 1.58 13.18
CA GLY A 67 -6.10 1.36 13.65
C GLY A 67 -7.13 1.14 12.53
N HIS A 68 -6.94 1.78 11.37
CA HIS A 68 -7.83 1.59 10.20
C HIS A 68 -7.79 0.17 9.59
N VAL A 69 -6.80 -0.64 9.94
CA VAL A 69 -6.69 -2.05 9.50
C VAL A 69 -7.80 -2.88 10.11
N ALA A 70 -8.17 -2.62 11.37
CA ALA A 70 -9.21 -3.37 12.07
C ALA A 70 -10.59 -3.35 11.39
N GLU A 71 -10.88 -2.29 10.65
CA GLU A 71 -12.18 -2.09 9.98
C GLU A 71 -12.09 -2.27 8.46
N SER A 72 -10.93 -2.65 7.94
CA SER A 72 -10.76 -2.88 6.50
C SER A 72 -11.45 -4.16 6.04
N ALA A 73 -11.88 -4.19 4.79
CA ALA A 73 -12.41 -5.41 4.17
C ALA A 73 -11.31 -6.44 3.87
N ALA A 74 -10.09 -5.95 3.64
CA ALA A 74 -8.89 -6.76 3.47
C ALA A 74 -7.65 -5.91 3.78
N THR A 75 -6.54 -6.55 4.10
CA THR A 75 -5.23 -5.90 4.18
C THR A 75 -4.21 -6.75 3.44
N ILE A 76 -3.45 -6.12 2.56
CA ILE A 76 -2.26 -6.71 1.96
C ILE A 76 -1.07 -6.36 2.84
N VAL A 77 -0.37 -7.37 3.32
CA VAL A 77 0.90 -7.21 4.02
C VAL A 77 2.00 -7.40 3.00
N VAL A 78 2.77 -6.35 2.76
CA VAL A 78 3.94 -6.39 1.90
C VAL A 78 5.12 -6.75 2.77
N VAL A 79 5.80 -7.83 2.42
CA VAL A 79 6.94 -8.38 3.16
C VAL A 79 8.16 -8.31 2.26
N GLY A 80 9.22 -7.72 2.75
CA GLY A 80 10.48 -7.54 2.04
C GLY A 80 11.67 -8.13 2.81
N PRO A 81 12.87 -8.12 2.21
CA PRO A 81 14.08 -8.67 2.83
C PRO A 81 14.47 -7.89 4.08
N ALA A 82 15.30 -8.50 4.90
CA ALA A 82 15.95 -7.83 6.03
C ALA A 82 16.78 -6.62 5.59
N ALA A 83 17.02 -5.71 6.52
CA ALA A 83 17.82 -4.52 6.31
C ALA A 83 19.30 -4.88 6.14
N ASP A 84 19.73 -5.03 4.90
CA ASP A 84 21.11 -5.26 4.49
C ASP A 84 21.60 -4.17 3.51
N ASN A 85 22.73 -4.40 2.85
CA ASN A 85 23.30 -3.45 1.87
C ASN A 85 22.40 -3.18 0.65
N GLU A 86 21.46 -4.07 0.36
CA GLU A 86 20.50 -3.98 -0.74
C GLU A 86 19.17 -3.33 -0.32
N PHE A 87 19.02 -2.99 0.95
CA PHE A 87 17.78 -2.51 1.55
C PHE A 87 17.19 -1.27 0.85
N HIS A 88 18.02 -0.30 0.48
CA HIS A 88 17.54 0.91 -0.21
C HIS A 88 16.95 0.59 -1.59
N ARG A 89 17.55 -0.38 -2.29
CA ARG A 89 17.05 -0.86 -3.59
C ARG A 89 15.71 -1.59 -3.42
N ALA A 90 15.63 -2.45 -2.40
CA ALA A 90 14.38 -3.14 -2.07
C ALA A 90 13.26 -2.15 -1.73
N GLN A 91 13.52 -1.13 -0.93
CA GLN A 91 12.50 -0.12 -0.57
C GLN A 91 11.94 0.61 -1.79
N PHE A 92 12.78 0.94 -2.77
CA PHE A 92 12.33 1.56 -4.01
C PHE A 92 11.41 0.63 -4.81
N ASP A 93 11.79 -0.64 -4.97
CA ASP A 93 11.02 -1.64 -5.70
C ASP A 93 9.69 -1.98 -4.99
N LEU A 94 9.72 -2.13 -3.66
CA LEU A 94 8.52 -2.34 -2.83
C LEU A 94 7.55 -1.15 -2.90
N GLY A 95 8.09 0.08 -3.00
CA GLY A 95 7.30 1.30 -3.22
C GLY A 95 6.59 1.29 -4.57
N GLN A 96 7.23 0.80 -5.62
CA GLN A 96 6.63 0.65 -6.96
C GLN A 96 5.49 -0.38 -6.93
N ALA A 97 5.72 -1.56 -6.32
CA ALA A 97 4.69 -2.58 -6.17
C ALA A 97 3.48 -2.05 -5.36
N THR A 98 3.74 -1.35 -4.26
CA THR A 98 2.71 -0.71 -3.44
C THR A 98 1.89 0.31 -4.24
N MET A 99 2.55 1.16 -5.03
CA MET A 99 1.84 2.14 -5.86
C MET A 99 0.99 1.46 -6.93
N ALA A 100 1.50 0.43 -7.60
CA ALA A 100 0.74 -0.35 -8.59
C ALA A 100 -0.53 -0.93 -7.98
N MET A 101 -0.44 -1.56 -6.81
CA MET A 101 -1.59 -2.11 -6.08
C MET A 101 -2.61 -1.04 -5.71
N THR A 102 -2.17 0.11 -5.19
CA THR A 102 -3.10 1.18 -4.76
C THR A 102 -3.78 1.86 -5.95
N LEU A 103 -3.14 1.93 -7.12
CA LEU A 103 -3.76 2.40 -8.36
C LEU A 103 -4.77 1.39 -8.90
N ALA A 104 -4.44 0.10 -8.89
CA ALA A 104 -5.36 -0.96 -9.29
C ALA A 104 -6.61 -0.99 -8.39
N ALA A 105 -6.45 -0.79 -7.08
CA ALA A 105 -7.57 -0.65 -6.15
C ALA A 105 -8.43 0.56 -6.50
N ALA A 106 -7.82 1.72 -6.74
CA ALA A 106 -8.55 2.94 -7.12
C ALA A 106 -9.33 2.77 -8.42
N ASP A 107 -8.79 2.04 -9.40
CA ASP A 107 -9.44 1.76 -10.69
C ASP A 107 -10.80 1.06 -10.54
N VAL A 108 -10.96 0.27 -9.50
CA VAL A 108 -12.22 -0.44 -9.17
C VAL A 108 -12.99 0.19 -7.99
N GLY A 109 -12.66 1.42 -7.62
CA GLY A 109 -13.36 2.18 -6.58
C GLY A 109 -13.01 1.77 -5.14
N ILE A 110 -11.99 0.94 -4.95
CA ILE A 110 -11.51 0.50 -3.64
C ILE A 110 -10.51 1.53 -3.10
N GLY A 111 -10.80 2.05 -1.90
CA GLY A 111 -9.90 2.90 -1.15
C GLY A 111 -8.78 2.11 -0.49
N SER A 112 -7.64 2.74 -0.34
CA SER A 112 -6.48 2.15 0.32
C SER A 112 -5.85 3.10 1.33
N CYS A 113 -5.22 2.56 2.34
CA CYS A 113 -4.37 3.32 3.24
C CYS A 113 -3.18 2.50 3.69
N HIS A 114 -2.02 3.17 3.79
CA HIS A 114 -0.81 2.53 4.26
C HIS A 114 -0.67 2.62 5.77
N ALA A 115 -0.02 1.61 6.39
CA ALA A 115 0.50 1.68 7.73
C ALA A 115 1.86 0.99 7.81
N GLY A 116 2.78 1.56 8.58
CA GLY A 116 4.00 0.87 8.96
C GLY A 116 3.72 -0.21 10.00
N VAL A 117 4.74 -0.99 10.31
CA VAL A 117 4.75 -1.98 11.38
C VAL A 117 5.88 -1.61 12.34
N ALA A 118 5.55 -1.34 13.60
CA ALA A 118 6.52 -1.08 14.65
C ALA A 118 6.82 -2.35 15.46
N ASP A 119 5.80 -3.16 15.69
CA ASP A 119 5.93 -4.47 16.32
C ASP A 119 5.96 -5.56 15.24
N ILE A 120 7.16 -5.79 14.72
CA ILE A 120 7.40 -6.80 13.69
C ILE A 120 7.25 -8.22 14.23
N GLN A 121 7.55 -8.41 15.51
CA GLN A 121 7.44 -9.71 16.15
C GLN A 121 5.98 -10.15 16.24
N LEU A 122 5.10 -9.26 16.70
CA LEU A 122 3.67 -9.53 16.71
C LEU A 122 3.13 -9.81 15.29
N ALA A 123 3.57 -9.03 14.29
CA ALA A 123 3.17 -9.27 12.90
C ALA A 123 3.62 -10.65 12.41
N ARG A 124 4.84 -11.07 12.76
CA ARG A 124 5.40 -12.37 12.39
C ARG A 124 4.65 -13.52 13.08
N GLU A 125 4.34 -13.39 14.36
CA GLU A 125 3.54 -14.39 15.11
C GLU A 125 2.14 -14.58 14.50
N LEU A 126 1.51 -13.49 14.06
CA LEU A 126 0.18 -13.53 13.45
C LEU A 126 0.18 -14.13 12.04
N LEU A 127 1.24 -13.90 11.27
CA LEU A 127 1.24 -14.15 9.83
C LEU A 127 2.20 -15.23 9.37
N GLY A 128 3.17 -15.64 10.20
CA GLY A 128 4.06 -16.75 9.94
C GLY A 128 5.15 -16.49 8.90
N PHE A 129 5.49 -15.24 8.58
CA PHE A 129 6.59 -14.98 7.64
C PHE A 129 7.97 -15.21 8.30
N PRO A 130 9.00 -15.61 7.50
CA PRO A 130 10.29 -16.04 8.03
C PRO A 130 11.10 -14.88 8.65
N GLU A 131 12.10 -15.24 9.47
CA GLU A 131 12.91 -14.28 10.23
C GLU A 131 13.83 -13.42 9.37
N ASP A 132 14.20 -13.87 8.19
CA ASP A 132 14.97 -13.11 7.20
C ASP A 132 14.17 -12.06 6.43
N ARG A 133 12.93 -11.85 6.85
CA ARG A 133 11.98 -10.84 6.31
C ARG A 133 11.66 -9.83 7.40
N ASP A 134 12.30 -8.67 7.37
CA ASP A 134 12.14 -7.63 8.39
C ASP A 134 11.43 -6.38 7.90
N TRP A 135 11.37 -6.16 6.59
CA TRP A 135 10.64 -5.02 6.06
C TRP A 135 9.18 -5.40 5.84
N VAL A 136 8.31 -4.86 6.68
CA VAL A 136 6.88 -5.17 6.66
C VAL A 136 6.05 -3.90 6.63
N PHE A 137 5.02 -3.93 5.81
CA PHE A 137 4.19 -2.76 5.55
C PHE A 137 2.75 -3.19 5.22
N LEU A 138 1.77 -2.43 5.68
CA LEU A 138 0.36 -2.76 5.53
C LEU A 138 -0.32 -1.86 4.51
N ILE A 139 -1.19 -2.44 3.69
CA ILE A 139 -2.09 -1.73 2.79
C ILE A 139 -3.51 -2.19 3.11
N SER A 140 -4.25 -1.44 3.93
CA SER A 140 -5.66 -1.71 4.17
C SER A 140 -6.50 -1.32 2.96
N LEU A 141 -7.50 -2.13 2.65
CA LEU A 141 -8.37 -2.01 1.50
C LEU A 141 -9.84 -2.06 1.92
N GLY A 142 -10.67 -1.27 1.28
CA GLY A 142 -12.12 -1.28 1.48
C GLY A 142 -12.81 -0.18 0.68
N TYR A 143 -14.11 -0.29 0.52
CA TYR A 143 -14.87 0.80 -0.09
C TYR A 143 -14.99 1.97 0.89
N PRO A 144 -14.78 3.22 0.44
CA PRO A 144 -14.85 4.38 1.31
C PRO A 144 -16.23 4.55 1.97
N ALA A 145 -16.30 4.69 3.30
CA ALA A 145 -17.56 4.92 4.03
C ALA A 145 -18.18 6.30 3.72
N GLY A 146 -17.36 7.26 3.31
CA GLY A 146 -17.79 8.60 2.94
C GLY A 146 -17.87 8.79 1.42
N ARG A 147 -17.26 9.87 0.93
CA ARG A 147 -17.28 10.18 -0.52
C ARG A 147 -16.53 9.10 -1.32
N PRO A 148 -17.03 8.71 -2.50
CA PRO A 148 -16.32 7.85 -3.43
C PRO A 148 -14.96 8.42 -3.84
N LEU A 149 -14.09 7.58 -4.42
CA LEU A 149 -12.88 8.05 -5.06
C LEU A 149 -13.26 8.88 -6.30
N ALA A 150 -12.68 10.06 -6.40
CA ALA A 150 -12.85 10.98 -7.52
C ALA A 150 -11.62 11.89 -7.64
N PRO A 151 -11.31 12.43 -8.82
CA PRO A 151 -10.16 13.29 -9.03
C PRO A 151 -10.13 14.48 -8.06
N ILE A 152 -9.00 14.64 -7.38
CA ILE A 152 -8.74 15.74 -6.44
C ILE A 152 -8.31 16.96 -7.27
N GLN A 153 -9.19 17.97 -7.35
CA GLN A 153 -8.94 19.16 -8.15
C GLN A 153 -7.83 20.04 -7.57
N THR A 154 -7.76 20.15 -6.24
CA THR A 154 -6.75 20.97 -5.56
C THR A 154 -5.98 20.11 -4.57
N PRO A 155 -4.93 19.38 -5.03
CA PRO A 155 -4.12 18.53 -4.17
C PRO A 155 -3.23 19.40 -3.26
N LYS A 156 -3.15 19.07 -1.96
CA LYS A 156 -2.17 19.68 -1.06
C LYS A 156 -0.78 19.13 -1.39
N ARG A 157 -0.10 19.80 -2.29
CA ARG A 157 1.28 19.50 -2.69
C ARG A 157 2.07 20.79 -2.74
N ARG A 158 3.36 20.68 -2.65
CA ARG A 158 4.26 21.81 -2.95
C ARG A 158 4.00 22.28 -4.39
N PRO A 159 4.18 23.58 -4.66
CA PRO A 159 4.10 24.10 -6.03
C PRO A 159 4.98 23.30 -7.00
N PHE A 160 4.50 23.19 -8.24
CA PHE A 160 5.18 22.37 -9.25
C PHE A 160 6.62 22.84 -9.46
N ASP A 161 6.83 24.15 -9.55
CA ASP A 161 8.14 24.77 -9.82
C ASP A 161 9.12 24.64 -8.66
N GLU A 162 8.64 24.33 -7.45
CA GLU A 162 9.50 24.04 -6.30
C GLU A 162 10.07 22.62 -6.29
N VAL A 163 9.48 21.72 -7.05
CA VAL A 163 9.84 20.28 -7.05
C VAL A 163 10.30 19.78 -8.41
N VAL A 164 10.12 20.58 -9.45
CA VAL A 164 10.52 20.23 -10.82
C VAL A 164 11.59 21.22 -11.29
N HIS A 165 12.80 20.74 -11.41
CA HIS A 165 13.93 21.47 -11.97
C HIS A 165 14.18 20.96 -13.40
N ARG A 166 14.52 21.87 -14.33
CA ARG A 166 14.80 21.53 -15.73
C ARG A 166 16.30 21.62 -15.96
N ASP A 167 16.85 20.57 -16.57
CA ASP A 167 18.28 20.41 -16.93
C ASP A 167 19.24 20.35 -15.73
N HIS A 168 19.08 21.20 -14.71
CA HIS A 168 19.92 21.22 -13.51
C HIS A 168 19.11 21.67 -12.29
N TRP A 169 19.64 21.39 -11.10
CA TRP A 169 19.02 21.87 -9.87
C TRP A 169 19.09 23.39 -9.79
N ALA A 170 17.96 24.05 -9.83
CA ALA A 170 17.89 25.49 -9.59
C ALA A 170 17.78 25.75 -8.08
N ALA A 171 18.61 26.65 -7.55
CA ALA A 171 18.42 27.16 -6.20
C ALA A 171 17.10 27.95 -6.14
N PRO A 172 16.36 27.88 -5.02
CA PRO A 172 15.14 28.66 -4.83
C PRO A 172 15.40 30.16 -4.81
#